data_432961aed9ddfc9f6ef2253c602f6936
#
_entry.id   432961aed9ddfc9f6ef2253c602f6936
#
_cell.length_a   1.000
_cell.length_b   1.000
_cell.length_c   1.000
_cell.angle_alpha   90.00
_cell.angle_beta   90.00
_cell.angle_gamma   90.00
#
_symmetry.space_group_name_H-M   'P 1'
#
loop_
_entity.id
_entity.type
_entity.pdbx_description
1 polymer ?
#
loop_
_entity_poly.entity_id
_entity_poly.type
_entity_poly.pdbx_seq_one_letter_code
_entity_poly.pdbx_strand_id
1 'polypeptide(L)'
;FMRRVEKDEDWYLMCPDECPGLTTSYGKKFSNLYKMYVDTGKYKKKVSARDLFREITNSQRETGTPYMLYKDACNRKSNQNNLGTIKCSNLCTEIVEYSDDKEHAVCNLGSIALSKCIDRSTYYVGKVITLYTIPDCNWCKLAKNLLKINNIEHTIIEVSNNNQKEMLKEGLNMTTFPMVQVGVEKKGY
;
A
#
# COMPACT_ATOMS: atom_id res chain seq x y z
N PHE A 1 14.24 -9.02 15.46
CA PHE A 1 15.17 -9.60 14.48
C PHE A 1 15.85 -8.51 13.65
N MET A 2 15.13 -7.68 12.88
CA MET A 2 15.72 -6.68 11.95
C MET A 2 16.73 -5.73 12.59
N ARG A 3 16.50 -5.26 13.83
CA ARG A 3 17.50 -4.44 14.56
C ARG A 3 18.81 -5.17 14.80
N ARG A 4 18.78 -6.49 14.99
CA ARG A 4 19.99 -7.30 15.14
C ARG A 4 20.71 -7.53 13.82
N VAL A 5 19.95 -7.64 12.72
CA VAL A 5 20.52 -7.66 11.36
C VAL A 5 21.27 -6.36 11.07
N GLU A 6 20.65 -5.22 11.38
CA GLU A 6 21.27 -3.89 11.20
C GLU A 6 22.55 -3.72 11.99
N LYS A 7 22.54 -4.16 13.26
CA LYS A 7 23.67 -4.03 14.20
C LYS A 7 24.72 -5.15 14.11
N ASP A 8 24.50 -6.13 13.22
CA ASP A 8 25.35 -7.32 13.10
C ASP A 8 25.49 -8.13 14.39
N GLU A 9 24.36 -8.31 15.07
CA GLU A 9 24.26 -9.06 16.32
C GLU A 9 23.79 -10.50 16.08
N ASP A 10 23.92 -11.33 17.10
CA ASP A 10 23.44 -12.71 17.09
C ASP A 10 21.92 -12.81 17.25
N TRP A 11 21.33 -13.81 16.58
CA TRP A 11 19.98 -14.26 16.79
C TRP A 11 19.95 -15.63 17.45
N TYR A 12 19.07 -15.81 18.42
CA TYR A 12 18.97 -17.04 19.20
C TYR A 12 17.72 -17.81 18.82
N LEU A 13 17.90 -19.05 18.35
CA LEU A 13 16.80 -19.94 17.98
C LEU A 13 16.28 -20.63 19.24
N MET A 14 14.97 -20.55 19.46
CA MET A 14 14.30 -21.04 20.64
C MET A 14 13.27 -22.09 20.32
N CYS A 15 13.07 -23.03 21.24
CA CYS A 15 11.97 -23.99 21.17
C CYS A 15 10.72 -23.37 21.82
N PRO A 16 9.55 -23.35 21.13
CA PRO A 16 8.33 -22.75 21.69
C PRO A 16 7.86 -23.43 22.99
N ASP A 17 8.10 -24.71 23.11
CA ASP A 17 7.76 -25.49 24.33
C ASP A 17 8.61 -25.07 25.53
N GLU A 18 9.93 -24.92 25.33
CA GLU A 18 10.86 -24.50 26.39
C GLU A 18 10.83 -23.01 26.70
N CYS A 19 10.32 -22.22 25.74
CA CYS A 19 10.21 -20.76 25.82
C CYS A 19 8.76 -20.29 25.64
N PRO A 20 7.85 -20.68 26.53
CA PRO A 20 6.44 -20.35 26.41
C PRO A 20 6.20 -18.85 26.41
N GLY A 21 5.13 -18.41 25.74
CA GLY A 21 4.72 -17.02 25.67
C GLY A 21 5.33 -16.21 24.52
N LEU A 22 6.41 -16.67 23.87
CA LEU A 22 6.98 -15.98 22.70
C LEU A 22 5.99 -15.96 21.52
N THR A 23 5.27 -17.05 21.29
CA THR A 23 4.27 -17.14 20.20
C THR A 23 3.07 -16.25 20.45
N THR A 24 2.69 -16.00 21.69
CA THR A 24 1.52 -15.23 22.10
C THR A 24 1.83 -13.78 22.48
N SER A 25 3.06 -13.32 22.28
CA SER A 25 3.49 -11.96 22.59
C SER A 25 4.07 -11.25 21.36
N TYR A 26 4.06 -9.91 21.40
CA TYR A 26 4.66 -9.04 20.40
C TYR A 26 5.15 -7.73 21.02
N GLY A 27 5.90 -6.93 20.27
CA GLY A 27 6.43 -5.63 20.70
C GLY A 27 7.37 -5.74 21.90
N LYS A 28 7.21 -4.84 22.88
CA LYS A 28 8.06 -4.78 24.09
C LYS A 28 7.94 -6.05 24.94
N LYS A 29 6.74 -6.63 25.04
CA LYS A 29 6.52 -7.86 25.80
C LYS A 29 7.35 -9.01 25.22
N PHE A 30 7.31 -9.20 23.90
CA PHE A 30 8.15 -10.18 23.23
C PHE A 30 9.64 -9.91 23.46
N SER A 31 10.09 -8.67 23.29
CA SER A 31 11.50 -8.32 23.42
C SER A 31 12.04 -8.60 24.81
N ASN A 32 11.27 -8.30 25.85
CA ASN A 32 11.66 -8.55 27.25
C ASN A 32 11.72 -10.07 27.55
N LEU A 33 10.71 -10.80 27.09
CA LEU A 33 10.64 -12.25 27.27
C LEU A 33 11.76 -12.96 26.51
N TYR A 34 12.02 -12.56 25.27
CA TYR A 34 13.10 -13.07 24.45
C TYR A 34 14.47 -12.82 25.13
N LYS A 35 14.70 -11.61 25.61
CA LYS A 35 15.93 -11.27 26.33
C LYS A 35 16.10 -12.13 27.59
N MET A 36 15.05 -12.30 28.36
CA MET A 36 15.08 -13.16 29.56
C MET A 36 15.52 -14.59 29.21
N TYR A 37 14.98 -15.18 28.13
CA TYR A 37 15.37 -16.51 27.71
C TYR A 37 16.82 -16.58 27.22
N VAL A 38 17.30 -15.55 26.54
CA VAL A 38 18.72 -15.45 26.14
C VAL A 38 19.61 -15.39 27.37
N ASP A 39 19.31 -14.52 28.35
CA ASP A 39 20.08 -14.30 29.55
C ASP A 39 20.12 -15.56 30.46
N THR A 40 19.03 -16.36 30.41
CA THR A 40 18.95 -17.63 31.18
C THR A 40 19.45 -18.86 30.38
N GLY A 41 19.98 -18.65 29.19
CA GLY A 41 20.55 -19.72 28.37
C GLY A 41 19.51 -20.69 27.75
N LYS A 42 18.23 -20.34 27.75
CA LYS A 42 17.15 -21.16 27.19
C LYS A 42 17.02 -20.95 25.68
N TYR A 43 18.02 -21.33 24.94
CA TYR A 43 18.01 -21.33 23.46
C TYR A 43 18.70 -22.58 22.92
N LYS A 44 18.29 -23.02 21.72
CA LYS A 44 18.86 -24.20 21.07
C LYS A 44 20.12 -23.92 20.29
N LYS A 45 20.17 -22.75 19.62
CA LYS A 45 21.29 -22.38 18.75
C LYS A 45 21.43 -20.86 18.65
N LYS A 46 22.67 -20.42 18.59
CA LYS A 46 23.03 -19.03 18.30
C LYS A 46 23.52 -18.94 16.85
N VAL A 47 23.02 -17.98 16.09
CA VAL A 47 23.37 -17.75 14.68
C VAL A 47 23.55 -16.26 14.45
N SER A 48 24.36 -15.86 13.46
CA SER A 48 24.42 -14.47 13.00
C SER A 48 23.05 -14.06 12.44
N ALA A 49 22.48 -12.97 12.93
CA ALA A 49 21.21 -12.45 12.41
C ALA A 49 21.34 -12.03 10.95
N ARG A 50 22.50 -11.47 10.57
CA ARG A 50 22.78 -11.01 9.20
C ARG A 50 22.93 -12.17 8.25
N ASP A 51 23.61 -13.24 8.65
CA ASP A 51 23.74 -14.43 7.80
C ASP A 51 22.40 -15.13 7.64
N LEU A 52 21.62 -15.28 8.70
CA LEU A 52 20.27 -15.82 8.61
C LEU A 52 19.39 -14.98 7.67
N PHE A 53 19.46 -13.66 7.73
CA PHE A 53 18.72 -12.78 6.83
C PHE A 53 19.18 -12.93 5.37
N ARG A 54 20.48 -13.11 5.14
CA ARG A 54 21.05 -13.37 3.81
C ARG A 54 20.51 -14.69 3.23
N GLU A 55 20.48 -15.75 4.05
CA GLU A 55 19.90 -17.03 3.62
C GLU A 55 18.41 -16.93 3.29
N ILE A 56 17.64 -16.19 4.12
CA ILE A 56 16.22 -15.90 3.82
C ILE A 56 16.08 -15.21 2.46
N THR A 57 16.86 -14.16 2.21
CA THR A 57 16.77 -13.39 0.95
C THR A 57 17.26 -14.18 -0.25
N ASN A 58 18.27 -15.03 -0.10
CA ASN A 58 18.71 -15.94 -1.14
C ASN A 58 17.61 -16.94 -1.51
N SER A 59 16.98 -17.55 -0.51
CA SER A 59 15.86 -18.47 -0.72
C SER A 59 14.69 -17.77 -1.44
N GLN A 60 14.35 -16.55 -1.03
CA GLN A 60 13.30 -15.75 -1.69
C GLN A 60 13.63 -15.45 -3.16
N ARG A 61 14.89 -15.17 -3.46
CA ARG A 61 15.32 -14.92 -4.84
C ARG A 61 15.22 -16.19 -5.71
N GLU A 62 15.51 -17.35 -5.15
CA GLU A 62 15.53 -18.64 -5.88
C GLU A 62 14.14 -19.25 -6.00
N THR A 63 13.32 -19.18 -4.96
CA THR A 63 12.07 -19.92 -4.84
C THR A 63 10.83 -19.07 -4.62
N GLY A 64 10.98 -17.78 -4.33
CA GLY A 64 9.89 -16.88 -3.92
C GLY A 64 9.48 -17.02 -2.44
N THR A 65 10.08 -17.94 -1.69
CA THR A 65 9.77 -18.23 -0.28
C THR A 65 11.04 -18.20 0.60
N PRO A 66 10.91 -18.09 1.94
CA PRO A 66 9.71 -17.92 2.75
C PRO A 66 9.12 -16.51 2.67
N TYR A 67 7.83 -16.37 2.92
CA TYR A 67 7.22 -15.06 3.14
C TYR A 67 7.64 -14.52 4.51
N MET A 68 7.91 -13.21 4.56
CA MET A 68 8.32 -12.52 5.77
C MET A 68 7.21 -11.59 6.26
N LEU A 69 6.67 -11.88 7.44
CA LEU A 69 5.63 -11.08 8.06
C LEU A 69 6.17 -10.38 9.32
N TYR A 70 5.79 -9.12 9.48
CA TYR A 70 6.15 -8.32 10.65
C TYR A 70 5.05 -8.44 11.71
N LYS A 71 5.16 -9.44 12.59
CA LYS A 71 4.17 -9.77 13.61
C LYS A 71 3.75 -8.57 14.46
N ASP A 72 4.68 -7.71 14.83
CA ASP A 72 4.38 -6.51 15.60
C ASP A 72 3.47 -5.55 14.85
N ALA A 73 3.72 -5.33 13.56
CA ALA A 73 2.91 -4.47 12.71
C ALA A 73 1.52 -5.08 12.46
N CYS A 74 1.46 -6.37 12.19
CA CYS A 74 0.20 -7.09 12.00
C CYS A 74 -0.70 -6.95 13.23
N ASN A 75 -0.17 -7.21 14.42
CA ASN A 75 -0.94 -7.12 15.65
C ASN A 75 -1.35 -5.69 16.02
N ARG A 76 -0.48 -4.69 15.78
CA ARG A 76 -0.84 -3.29 16.04
C ARG A 76 -1.92 -2.75 15.12
N LYS A 77 -2.00 -3.27 13.89
CA LYS A 77 -2.99 -2.82 12.88
C LYS A 77 -4.22 -3.73 12.76
N SER A 78 -4.24 -4.82 13.49
CA SER A 78 -5.38 -5.75 13.45
C SER A 78 -6.67 -5.09 13.93
N ASN A 79 -7.74 -5.25 13.18
CA ASN A 79 -9.09 -4.88 13.60
C ASN A 79 -9.66 -5.86 14.64
N GLN A 80 -8.97 -6.98 14.91
CA GLN A 80 -9.36 -8.04 15.84
C GLN A 80 -8.44 -8.07 17.09
N ASN A 81 -7.75 -6.98 17.39
CA ASN A 81 -6.83 -6.90 18.53
C ASN A 81 -7.52 -7.08 19.90
N ASN A 82 -8.84 -6.89 19.94
CA ASN A 82 -9.70 -7.17 21.11
C ASN A 82 -9.90 -8.66 21.36
N LEU A 83 -9.74 -9.52 20.35
CA LEU A 83 -9.87 -10.98 20.48
C LEU A 83 -8.59 -11.63 20.97
N GLY A 84 -7.45 -11.19 20.48
CA GLY A 84 -6.17 -11.73 20.89
C GLY A 84 -5.00 -11.42 19.96
N THR A 85 -3.91 -12.16 20.13
CA THR A 85 -2.68 -11.98 19.34
C THR A 85 -2.72 -12.87 18.11
N ILE A 86 -2.50 -12.27 16.93
CA ILE A 86 -2.24 -13.00 15.69
C ILE A 86 -0.89 -13.71 15.82
N LYS A 87 -0.88 -15.03 15.75
CA LYS A 87 0.30 -15.88 15.95
C LYS A 87 1.02 -16.20 14.66
N CYS A 88 0.28 -16.44 13.59
CA CYS A 88 0.77 -16.82 12.28
C CYS A 88 -0.20 -16.35 11.17
N SER A 89 0.15 -16.64 9.93
CA SER A 89 -0.73 -16.55 8.76
C SER A 89 -0.93 -17.93 8.14
N ASN A 90 -1.78 -18.02 7.11
CA ASN A 90 -1.84 -19.20 6.25
C ASN A 90 -0.65 -19.25 5.27
N LEU A 91 -0.62 -20.27 4.41
CA LEU A 91 0.49 -20.52 3.47
C LEU A 91 0.76 -19.34 2.53
N CYS A 92 -0.27 -18.75 1.94
CA CYS A 92 -0.14 -17.65 0.96
C CYS A 92 -0.12 -16.25 1.61
N THR A 93 -0.21 -16.16 2.94
CA THR A 93 -0.19 -14.93 3.75
C THR A 93 -1.35 -13.97 3.53
N GLU A 94 -2.42 -14.36 2.83
CA GLU A 94 -3.62 -13.56 2.65
C GLU A 94 -4.48 -13.50 3.92
N ILE A 95 -4.36 -14.48 4.82
CA ILE A 95 -5.06 -14.49 6.11
C ILE A 95 -4.08 -14.07 7.21
N VAL A 96 -4.23 -12.84 7.70
CA VAL A 96 -3.48 -12.28 8.82
C VAL A 96 -4.49 -11.84 9.86
N GLU A 97 -5.18 -12.82 10.45
CA GLU A 97 -6.30 -12.65 11.35
C GLU A 97 -6.12 -13.49 12.61
N TYR A 98 -6.93 -13.18 13.64
CA TYR A 98 -6.92 -13.96 14.86
C TYR A 98 -7.45 -15.37 14.62
N SER A 99 -6.78 -16.37 15.16
CA SER A 99 -7.21 -17.77 15.21
C SER A 99 -6.76 -18.41 16.52
N ASP A 100 -7.57 -19.30 17.05
CA ASP A 100 -7.26 -20.12 18.22
C ASP A 100 -7.83 -21.54 18.08
N ASP A 101 -7.96 -22.27 19.17
CA ASP A 101 -8.51 -23.61 19.22
C ASP A 101 -10.04 -23.68 19.04
N LYS A 102 -10.72 -22.53 19.11
CA LYS A 102 -12.18 -22.43 18.99
C LYS A 102 -12.62 -21.73 17.72
N GLU A 103 -11.82 -20.81 17.24
CA GLU A 103 -12.16 -19.96 16.10
C GLU A 103 -11.03 -19.97 15.07
N HIS A 104 -11.37 -20.27 13.82
CA HIS A 104 -10.45 -20.28 12.70
C HIS A 104 -10.76 -19.15 11.72
N ALA A 105 -9.77 -18.31 11.44
CA ALA A 105 -9.86 -17.35 10.36
C ALA A 105 -9.85 -18.07 9.00
N VAL A 106 -10.79 -17.70 8.14
CA VAL A 106 -10.97 -18.32 6.82
C VAL A 106 -11.12 -17.23 5.76
N CYS A 107 -10.44 -17.40 4.64
CA CYS A 107 -10.64 -16.59 3.44
C CYS A 107 -11.53 -17.35 2.45
N ASN A 108 -12.62 -16.73 2.03
CA ASN A 108 -13.53 -17.29 1.02
C ASN A 108 -12.98 -17.15 -0.42
N LEU A 109 -11.79 -16.62 -0.60
CA LEU A 109 -11.12 -16.40 -1.88
C LEU A 109 -12.06 -15.75 -2.91
N GLY A 110 -12.25 -14.46 -2.80
CA GLY A 110 -13.08 -13.69 -3.71
C GLY A 110 -12.31 -12.52 -4.31
N SER A 111 -12.63 -12.19 -5.55
CA SER A 111 -12.09 -11.01 -6.22
C SER A 111 -13.21 -10.20 -6.84
N ILE A 112 -13.17 -8.89 -6.64
CA ILE A 112 -14.10 -7.94 -7.25
C ILE A 112 -13.36 -7.14 -8.30
N ALA A 113 -13.82 -7.23 -9.55
CA ALA A 113 -13.33 -6.39 -10.64
C ALA A 113 -13.87 -4.97 -10.47
N LEU A 114 -13.20 -4.12 -9.69
CA LEU A 114 -13.65 -2.77 -9.36
C LEU A 114 -13.97 -1.94 -10.60
N SER A 115 -13.24 -2.12 -11.69
CA SER A 115 -13.51 -1.46 -12.96
C SER A 115 -14.88 -1.81 -13.58
N LYS A 116 -15.48 -2.93 -13.18
CA LYS A 116 -16.83 -3.34 -13.59
C LYS A 116 -17.94 -2.75 -12.71
N CYS A 117 -17.58 -2.29 -11.50
CA CYS A 117 -18.50 -1.65 -10.57
C CYS A 117 -18.68 -0.16 -10.86
N ILE A 118 -17.86 0.40 -11.75
CA ILE A 118 -17.95 1.80 -12.16
C ILE A 118 -18.78 1.84 -13.43
N ASP A 119 -19.97 2.41 -13.35
CA ASP A 119 -20.71 2.78 -14.56
C ASP A 119 -20.04 4.00 -15.20
N ARG A 120 -19.27 3.74 -16.26
CA ARG A 120 -18.57 4.80 -16.99
C ARG A 120 -19.54 5.82 -17.60
N SER A 121 -20.78 5.42 -17.91
CA SER A 121 -21.79 6.32 -18.43
C SER A 121 -22.23 7.34 -17.36
N THR A 122 -22.34 6.92 -16.09
CA THR A 122 -22.69 7.82 -14.98
C THR A 122 -21.49 8.65 -14.49
N TYR A 123 -20.27 8.17 -14.67
CA TYR A 123 -19.06 8.91 -14.26
C TYR A 123 -18.75 10.07 -15.21
N TYR A 124 -19.16 9.97 -16.48
CA TYR A 124 -18.98 11.01 -17.51
C TYR A 124 -20.22 11.85 -17.78
N VAL A 125 -21.38 11.45 -17.24
CA VAL A 125 -22.61 12.26 -17.36
C VAL A 125 -22.43 13.53 -16.51
N GLY A 126 -22.23 14.65 -17.18
CA GLY A 126 -22.15 15.98 -16.58
C GLY A 126 -20.75 16.48 -16.24
N LYS A 127 -19.68 15.82 -16.67
CA LYS A 127 -18.34 16.43 -16.61
C LYS A 127 -18.01 17.08 -17.94
N VAL A 128 -18.07 18.39 -18.01
CA VAL A 128 -17.58 19.17 -19.13
C VAL A 128 -16.09 19.38 -18.96
N ILE A 129 -15.29 18.84 -19.88
CA ILE A 129 -13.87 19.10 -19.93
C ILE A 129 -13.64 20.35 -20.80
N THR A 130 -13.06 21.36 -20.21
CA THR A 130 -12.64 22.56 -20.93
C THR A 130 -11.12 22.61 -21.01
N LEU A 131 -10.60 22.62 -22.23
CA LEU A 131 -9.18 22.75 -22.51
C LEU A 131 -8.87 24.17 -22.95
N TYR A 132 -8.15 24.90 -22.11
CA TYR A 132 -7.66 26.24 -22.45
C TYR A 132 -6.31 26.12 -23.15
N THR A 133 -6.21 26.72 -24.33
CA THR A 133 -5.01 26.65 -25.17
C THR A 133 -4.57 28.06 -25.56
N ILE A 134 -3.31 28.20 -25.98
CA ILE A 134 -2.78 29.43 -26.56
C ILE A 134 -2.27 29.18 -27.99
N PRO A 135 -2.19 30.20 -28.84
CA PRO A 135 -1.60 30.07 -30.17
C PRO A 135 -0.16 29.55 -30.09
N ASP A 136 0.27 28.83 -31.13
CA ASP A 136 1.63 28.31 -31.32
C ASP A 136 2.20 27.44 -30.18
N CYS A 137 1.33 26.79 -29.45
CA CYS A 137 1.68 25.94 -28.32
C CYS A 137 1.72 24.45 -28.72
N ASN A 138 2.90 23.85 -28.78
CA ASN A 138 3.08 22.44 -29.11
C ASN A 138 2.42 21.49 -28.09
N TRP A 139 2.50 21.81 -26.81
CA TRP A 139 1.84 21.02 -25.76
C TRP A 139 0.33 21.10 -25.84
N CYS A 140 -0.22 22.24 -26.29
CA CYS A 140 -1.65 22.36 -26.53
C CYS A 140 -2.10 21.49 -27.70
N LYS A 141 -1.31 21.39 -28.76
CA LYS A 141 -1.57 20.47 -29.89
C LYS A 141 -1.57 19.00 -29.42
N LEU A 142 -0.59 18.64 -28.58
CA LEU A 142 -0.52 17.30 -28.02
C LEU A 142 -1.73 16.98 -27.14
N ALA A 143 -2.14 17.89 -26.26
CA ALA A 143 -3.31 17.73 -25.40
C ALA A 143 -4.61 17.56 -26.21
N LYS A 144 -4.82 18.38 -27.26
CA LYS A 144 -5.95 18.24 -28.19
C LYS A 144 -5.98 16.85 -28.83
N ASN A 145 -4.83 16.35 -29.29
CA ASN A 145 -4.72 15.03 -29.89
C ASN A 145 -5.01 13.91 -28.90
N LEU A 146 -4.50 14.00 -27.67
CA LEU A 146 -4.75 12.99 -26.62
C LEU A 146 -6.24 12.88 -26.29
N LEU A 147 -6.95 14.00 -26.15
CA LEU A 147 -8.39 14.00 -25.88
C LEU A 147 -9.16 13.38 -27.04
N LYS A 148 -8.76 13.70 -28.28
CA LYS A 148 -9.38 13.18 -29.50
C LYS A 148 -9.17 11.67 -29.67
N ILE A 149 -7.94 11.17 -29.49
CA ILE A 149 -7.60 9.73 -29.63
C ILE A 149 -8.36 8.89 -28.59
N ASN A 150 -8.55 9.44 -27.39
CA ASN A 150 -9.28 8.74 -26.32
C ASN A 150 -10.79 8.96 -26.36
N ASN A 151 -11.33 9.61 -27.41
CA ASN A 151 -12.76 9.92 -27.55
C ASN A 151 -13.35 10.65 -26.34
N ILE A 152 -12.58 11.56 -25.75
CA ILE A 152 -13.02 12.35 -24.59
C ILE A 152 -13.70 13.61 -25.12
N GLU A 153 -14.99 13.76 -24.84
CA GLU A 153 -15.74 14.96 -25.19
C GLU A 153 -15.21 16.17 -24.41
N HIS A 154 -14.91 17.25 -25.12
CA HIS A 154 -14.30 18.45 -24.53
C HIS A 154 -14.59 19.71 -25.32
N THR A 155 -14.54 20.85 -24.63
CA THR A 155 -14.61 22.19 -25.24
C THR A 155 -13.21 22.80 -25.28
N ILE A 156 -12.84 23.37 -26.41
CA ILE A 156 -11.55 24.08 -26.55
C ILE A 156 -11.79 25.60 -26.51
N ILE A 157 -11.07 26.27 -25.64
CA ILE A 157 -11.04 27.74 -25.56
C ILE A 157 -9.62 28.20 -25.85
N GLU A 158 -9.44 28.93 -26.94
CA GLU A 158 -8.14 29.51 -27.30
C GLU A 158 -8.02 30.91 -26.72
N VAL A 159 -6.99 31.11 -25.89
CA VAL A 159 -6.75 32.35 -25.11
C VAL A 159 -5.57 33.09 -25.74
N SER A 160 -5.84 34.18 -26.40
CA SER A 160 -4.82 35.06 -27.03
C SER A 160 -4.50 36.28 -26.22
N ASN A 161 -5.44 36.77 -25.39
CA ASN A 161 -5.28 37.97 -24.59
C ASN A 161 -4.48 37.70 -23.29
N ASN A 162 -3.47 38.54 -23.02
CA ASN A 162 -2.61 38.37 -21.86
C ASN A 162 -3.34 38.57 -20.52
N ASN A 163 -4.30 39.47 -20.44
CA ASN A 163 -5.09 39.64 -19.21
C ASN A 163 -5.93 38.39 -18.90
N GLN A 164 -6.52 37.78 -19.92
CA GLN A 164 -7.26 36.51 -19.78
C GLN A 164 -6.33 35.37 -19.34
N LYS A 165 -5.09 35.32 -19.86
CA LYS A 165 -4.11 34.30 -19.44
C LYS A 165 -3.80 34.39 -17.94
N GLU A 166 -3.57 35.62 -17.44
CA GLU A 166 -3.26 35.81 -16.01
C GLU A 166 -4.49 35.49 -15.12
N MET A 167 -5.68 35.95 -15.50
CA MET A 167 -6.92 35.61 -14.79
C MET A 167 -7.17 34.09 -14.72
N LEU A 168 -6.87 33.37 -15.79
CA LEU A 168 -7.02 31.89 -15.80
C LEU A 168 -5.96 31.21 -14.96
N LYS A 169 -4.71 31.70 -14.94
CA LYS A 169 -3.66 31.15 -14.08
C LYS A 169 -4.03 31.29 -12.61
N GLU A 170 -4.52 32.45 -12.20
CA GLU A 170 -4.97 32.71 -10.83
C GLU A 170 -6.23 31.87 -10.49
N GLY A 171 -7.24 31.91 -11.37
CA GLY A 171 -8.54 31.26 -11.11
C GLY A 171 -8.47 29.72 -11.10
N LEU A 172 -7.57 29.12 -11.87
CA LEU A 172 -7.37 27.66 -11.92
C LEU A 172 -6.17 27.19 -11.08
N ASN A 173 -5.44 28.10 -10.46
CA ASN A 173 -4.20 27.82 -9.72
C ASN A 173 -3.18 27.02 -10.57
N MET A 174 -3.03 27.43 -11.84
CA MET A 174 -2.15 26.78 -12.84
C MET A 174 -1.20 27.82 -13.44
N THR A 175 0.02 27.44 -13.74
CA THR A 175 1.06 28.35 -14.21
C THR A 175 1.33 28.30 -15.70
N THR A 176 0.96 27.21 -16.37
CA THR A 176 1.33 26.95 -17.78
C THR A 176 0.14 26.43 -18.61
N PHE A 177 0.20 26.65 -19.94
CA PHE A 177 -0.73 26.05 -20.89
C PHE A 177 -0.18 24.76 -21.50
N PRO A 178 -1.02 23.79 -21.88
CA PRO A 178 -2.50 23.80 -21.79
C PRO A 178 -3.00 23.70 -20.33
N MET A 179 -4.16 24.29 -20.06
CA MET A 179 -4.86 24.12 -18.79
C MET A 179 -6.13 23.31 -19.01
N VAL A 180 -6.41 22.37 -18.09
CA VAL A 180 -7.60 21.51 -18.15
C VAL A 180 -8.49 21.80 -16.95
N GLN A 181 -9.71 22.20 -17.22
CA GLN A 181 -10.74 22.36 -16.20
C GLN A 181 -11.78 21.26 -16.37
N VAL A 182 -12.08 20.56 -15.28
CA VAL A 182 -13.16 19.58 -15.23
C VAL A 182 -14.30 20.19 -14.43
N GLY A 183 -15.36 20.56 -15.12
CA GLY A 183 -16.60 21.07 -14.52
C GLY A 183 -17.65 19.97 -14.35
N VAL A 184 -18.62 20.23 -13.49
CA VAL A 184 -19.84 19.41 -13.40
C VAL A 184 -20.96 20.23 -14.03
N GLU A 185 -21.63 19.68 -15.05
CA GLU A 185 -22.81 20.30 -15.60
C GLU A 185 -23.90 20.33 -14.51
N LYS A 186 -24.26 21.50 -14.02
CA LYS A 186 -25.44 21.66 -13.17
C LYS A 186 -26.64 21.56 -14.10
N LYS A 187 -27.32 20.42 -14.14
CA LYS A 187 -28.66 20.40 -14.68
C LYS A 187 -29.53 21.26 -13.77
N GLY A 188 -29.94 22.43 -14.30
CA GLY A 188 -31.00 23.22 -13.67
C GLY A 188 -32.28 22.40 -13.59
N TYR A 189 -32.87 22.36 -12.42
CA TYR A 189 -34.24 21.91 -12.22
C TYR A 189 -35.17 23.02 -12.68
#